data_3d3dc3178afa3bac647eb28cf2c39046
#
_entry.id   3d3dc3178afa3bac647eb28cf2c39046
#
_cell.length_a   1.000
_cell.length_b   1.000
_cell.length_c   1.000
_cell.angle_alpha   90.00
_cell.angle_beta   90.00
_cell.angle_gamma   90.00
#
_symmetry.space_group_name_H-M   'P 1'
#
loop_
_entity.id
_entity.type
_entity.pdbx_description
1 polymer ?
#
loop_
_entity_poly.entity_id
_entity_poly.type
_entity_poly.pdbx_seq_one_letter_code
_entity_poly.pdbx_strand_id
1 'polypeptide(L)'
;MKKQPTTILTDQDPWIMEAISKELPLTKHAFCIWHITAKFSGWFTSILRNQYSNWCIEFYKLYKLDSCEEFEAQWTKVMEKYDMLSNKHVIGLYQIKHFLVPCYLRGHFFCGMTTTGRSESINAFVKRFVSSHINLIQLIKQVSQYLPLISFVV
;
A
#
# COMPACT_ATOMS: atom_id res chain seq x y z
N MET A 1 6.50 -0.64 -28.91
CA MET A 1 5.57 -0.88 -27.78
C MET A 1 6.12 -0.20 -26.54
N LYS A 2 5.35 0.63 -25.83
CA LYS A 2 5.77 1.17 -24.53
C LYS A 2 5.82 0.02 -23.53
N LYS A 3 6.97 -0.17 -22.89
CA LYS A 3 7.15 -1.21 -21.87
C LYS A 3 6.33 -0.83 -20.64
N GLN A 4 5.38 -1.68 -20.25
CA GLN A 4 4.60 -1.49 -19.02
C GLN A 4 5.44 -1.89 -17.80
N PRO A 5 5.27 -1.24 -16.63
CA PRO A 5 5.88 -1.70 -15.40
C PRO A 5 5.33 -3.08 -15.03
N THR A 6 6.15 -3.95 -14.46
CA THR A 6 5.71 -5.28 -14.01
C THR A 6 4.85 -5.20 -12.75
N THR A 7 5.15 -4.23 -11.89
CA THR A 7 4.45 -4.01 -10.61
C THR A 7 4.22 -2.53 -10.36
N ILE A 8 3.14 -2.20 -9.65
CA ILE A 8 2.83 -0.84 -9.20
C ILE A 8 2.25 -0.89 -7.79
N LEU A 9 2.68 0.03 -6.94
CA LEU A 9 2.20 0.19 -5.57
C LEU A 9 1.57 1.57 -5.40
N THR A 10 0.29 1.61 -4.98
CA THR A 10 -0.45 2.87 -4.79
C THR A 10 -1.24 2.86 -3.48
N ASP A 11 -1.88 3.96 -3.14
CA ASP A 11 -2.99 3.99 -2.19
C ASP A 11 -4.25 3.33 -2.80
N GLN A 12 -5.28 3.19 -1.97
CA GLN A 12 -6.57 2.59 -2.37
C GLN A 12 -7.50 3.68 -2.93
N ASP A 13 -7.12 4.29 -4.06
CA ASP A 13 -7.97 5.23 -4.78
C ASP A 13 -8.72 4.53 -5.92
N PRO A 14 -10.07 4.60 -5.99
CA PRO A 14 -10.87 3.93 -7.01
C PRO A 14 -10.52 4.37 -8.45
N TRP A 15 -10.22 5.66 -8.65
CA TRP A 15 -9.88 6.19 -9.97
C TRP A 15 -8.51 5.69 -10.46
N ILE A 16 -7.54 5.62 -9.53
CA ILE A 16 -6.21 5.05 -9.81
C ILE A 16 -6.35 3.56 -10.13
N MET A 17 -7.16 2.82 -9.37
CA MET A 17 -7.42 1.40 -9.63
C MET A 17 -8.01 1.18 -11.02
N GLU A 18 -9.01 1.96 -11.39
CA GLU A 18 -9.65 1.88 -12.70
C GLU A 18 -8.68 2.23 -13.82
N ALA A 19 -7.91 3.31 -13.68
CA ALA A 19 -6.92 3.71 -14.65
C ALA A 19 -5.84 2.63 -14.85
N ILE A 20 -5.30 2.05 -13.78
CA ILE A 20 -4.31 0.98 -13.86
C ILE A 20 -4.89 -0.25 -14.56
N SER A 21 -6.11 -0.65 -14.22
CA SER A 21 -6.74 -1.83 -14.82
C SER A 21 -6.97 -1.67 -16.33
N LYS A 22 -7.25 -0.46 -16.81
CA LYS A 22 -7.49 -0.16 -18.22
C LYS A 22 -6.19 0.06 -19.00
N GLU A 23 -5.29 0.88 -18.47
CA GLU A 23 -4.11 1.35 -19.19
C GLU A 23 -2.89 0.42 -19.02
N LEU A 24 -2.84 -0.35 -17.92
CA LEU A 24 -1.74 -1.22 -17.55
C LEU A 24 -2.21 -2.65 -17.20
N PRO A 25 -2.94 -3.34 -18.08
CA PRO A 25 -3.60 -4.62 -17.76
C PRO A 25 -2.64 -5.76 -17.42
N LEU A 26 -1.36 -5.65 -17.80
CA LEU A 26 -0.33 -6.65 -17.51
C LEU A 26 0.46 -6.32 -16.23
N THR A 27 0.18 -5.19 -15.60
CA THR A 27 0.88 -4.72 -14.40
C THR A 27 0.23 -5.30 -13.15
N LYS A 28 1.01 -5.94 -12.27
CA LYS A 28 0.51 -6.35 -10.96
C LYS A 28 0.38 -5.13 -10.06
N HIS A 29 -0.86 -4.83 -9.66
CA HIS A 29 -1.18 -3.74 -8.75
C HIS A 29 -1.22 -4.24 -7.31
N ALA A 30 -0.62 -3.47 -6.39
CA ALA A 30 -0.70 -3.68 -4.94
C ALA A 30 -1.02 -2.38 -4.21
N PHE A 31 -1.60 -2.50 -3.01
CA PHE A 31 -1.93 -1.36 -2.16
C PHE A 31 -0.88 -1.15 -1.07
N CYS A 32 -0.61 0.12 -0.79
CA CYS A 32 0.23 0.54 0.32
C CYS A 32 -0.42 0.17 1.66
N ILE A 33 0.23 -0.70 2.44
CA ILE A 33 -0.27 -1.12 3.76
C ILE A 33 -0.43 0.05 4.71
N TRP A 34 0.45 1.04 4.66
CA TRP A 34 0.38 2.20 5.54
C TRP A 34 -0.92 3.01 5.35
N HIS A 35 -1.33 3.28 4.11
CA HIS A 35 -2.58 4.00 3.80
C HIS A 35 -3.83 3.21 4.25
N ILE A 36 -3.75 1.90 4.26
CA ILE A 36 -4.83 1.04 4.76
C ILE A 36 -4.87 1.10 6.29
N THR A 37 -3.74 0.85 6.95
CA THR A 37 -3.69 0.78 8.42
C THR A 37 -3.86 2.13 9.10
N ALA A 38 -3.54 3.24 8.44
CA ALA A 38 -3.82 4.59 8.90
C ALA A 38 -5.31 4.84 9.15
N LYS A 39 -6.20 4.10 8.49
CA LYS A 39 -7.66 4.18 8.66
C LYS A 39 -8.18 3.36 9.87
N PHE A 40 -7.36 2.45 10.41
CA PHE A 40 -7.80 1.48 11.43
C PHE A 40 -8.29 2.13 12.72
N SER A 41 -7.63 3.19 13.17
CA SER A 41 -8.07 3.90 14.38
C SER A 41 -9.49 4.44 14.24
N GLY A 42 -9.79 5.08 13.10
CA GLY A 42 -11.13 5.58 12.80
C GLY A 42 -12.18 4.48 12.63
N TRP A 43 -11.79 3.31 12.13
CA TRP A 43 -12.72 2.21 11.86
C TRP A 43 -13.00 1.34 13.08
N PHE A 44 -12.00 1.11 13.93
CA PHE A 44 -12.03 0.00 14.88
C PHE A 44 -11.90 0.41 16.36
N THR A 45 -11.38 1.61 16.67
CA THR A 45 -11.16 2.00 18.09
C THR A 45 -12.45 2.01 18.91
N SER A 46 -13.54 2.54 18.35
CA SER A 46 -14.83 2.60 19.04
C SER A 46 -15.46 1.23 19.27
N ILE A 47 -15.20 0.29 18.38
CA ILE A 47 -15.76 -1.07 18.41
C ILE A 47 -14.93 -1.96 19.33
N LEU A 48 -13.61 -1.99 19.12
CA LEU A 48 -12.67 -2.86 19.83
C LEU A 48 -12.26 -2.31 21.22
N ARG A 49 -12.37 -1.01 21.45
CA ARG A 49 -12.03 -0.34 22.71
C ARG A 49 -10.63 -0.75 23.21
N ASN A 50 -10.56 -1.38 24.39
CA ASN A 50 -9.32 -1.85 25.00
C ASN A 50 -8.64 -3.01 24.24
N GLN A 51 -9.34 -3.68 23.35
CA GLN A 51 -8.81 -4.77 22.53
C GLN A 51 -8.16 -4.29 21.22
N TYR A 52 -8.30 -3.01 20.86
CA TYR A 52 -7.83 -2.46 19.59
C TYR A 52 -6.33 -2.73 19.33
N SER A 53 -5.47 -2.48 20.31
CA SER A 53 -4.03 -2.70 20.17
C SER A 53 -3.70 -4.18 19.95
N ASN A 54 -4.36 -5.09 20.66
CA ASN A 54 -4.15 -6.53 20.50
C ASN A 54 -4.63 -7.01 19.13
N TRP A 55 -5.77 -6.51 18.67
CA TRP A 55 -6.28 -6.80 17.33
C TRP A 55 -5.31 -6.32 16.24
N CYS A 56 -4.77 -5.12 16.37
CA CYS A 56 -3.76 -4.62 15.41
C CYS A 56 -2.52 -5.52 15.35
N ILE A 57 -2.02 -5.99 16.50
CA ILE A 57 -0.89 -6.92 16.57
C ILE A 57 -1.22 -8.23 15.82
N GLU A 58 -2.41 -8.78 16.05
CA GLU A 58 -2.84 -10.02 15.39
C GLU A 58 -3.07 -9.80 13.89
N PHE A 59 -3.64 -8.67 13.50
CA PHE A 59 -3.74 -8.30 12.08
C PHE A 59 -2.38 -8.26 11.38
N TYR A 60 -1.36 -7.64 12.00
CA TYR A 60 -0.02 -7.62 11.42
C TYR A 60 0.65 -9.00 11.37
N LYS A 61 0.34 -9.90 12.31
CA LYS A 61 0.78 -11.30 12.22
C LYS A 61 0.15 -11.99 11.02
N LEU A 62 -1.16 -11.83 10.79
CA LEU A 62 -1.85 -12.34 9.60
C LEU A 62 -1.24 -11.78 8.31
N TYR A 63 -1.04 -10.47 8.27
CA TYR A 63 -0.46 -9.78 7.11
C TYR A 63 0.91 -10.34 6.71
N LYS A 64 1.71 -10.78 7.69
CA LYS A 64 3.07 -11.30 7.49
C LYS A 64 3.12 -12.81 7.20
N LEU A 65 2.00 -13.50 7.18
CA LEU A 65 1.99 -14.92 6.86
C LEU A 65 2.46 -15.17 5.44
N ASP A 66 3.21 -16.25 5.33
CA ASP A 66 3.85 -16.63 4.08
C ASP A 66 2.97 -17.52 3.20
N SER A 67 2.06 -18.28 3.78
CA SER A 67 1.11 -19.15 3.07
C SER A 67 -0.25 -18.49 2.97
N CYS A 68 -0.84 -18.52 1.76
CA CYS A 68 -2.20 -18.04 1.56
C CYS A 68 -3.22 -18.94 2.24
N GLU A 69 -2.98 -20.25 2.29
CA GLU A 69 -3.82 -21.23 2.97
C GLU A 69 -3.83 -20.96 4.49
N GLU A 70 -2.66 -20.67 5.06
CA GLU A 70 -2.55 -20.32 6.47
C GLU A 70 -3.22 -18.97 6.77
N PHE A 71 -3.07 -17.97 5.87
CA PHE A 71 -3.76 -16.70 5.99
C PHE A 71 -5.28 -16.89 6.03
N GLU A 72 -5.85 -17.67 5.11
CA GLU A 72 -7.30 -17.94 5.07
C GLU A 72 -7.80 -18.60 6.36
N ALA A 73 -7.08 -19.62 6.83
CA ALA A 73 -7.44 -20.34 8.04
C ALA A 73 -7.35 -19.48 9.31
N GLN A 74 -6.31 -18.63 9.40
CA GLN A 74 -6.09 -17.78 10.57
C GLN A 74 -6.95 -16.51 10.54
N TRP A 75 -7.26 -15.97 9.35
CA TRP A 75 -8.13 -14.80 9.20
C TRP A 75 -9.47 -15.01 9.89
N THR A 76 -10.16 -16.10 9.58
CA THR A 76 -11.47 -16.41 10.17
C THR A 76 -11.37 -16.51 11.69
N LYS A 77 -10.39 -17.25 12.21
CA LYS A 77 -10.18 -17.43 13.66
C LYS A 77 -9.95 -16.11 14.39
N VAL A 78 -9.10 -15.23 13.84
CA VAL A 78 -8.80 -13.95 14.45
C VAL A 78 -10.03 -13.04 14.41
N MET A 79 -10.75 -12.98 13.30
CA MET A 79 -11.93 -12.12 13.20
C MET A 79 -13.09 -12.62 14.06
N GLU A 80 -13.27 -13.93 14.21
CA GLU A 80 -14.22 -14.53 15.16
C GLU A 80 -13.88 -14.19 16.61
N LYS A 81 -12.61 -14.31 17.00
CA LYS A 81 -12.13 -13.99 18.35
C LYS A 81 -12.53 -12.59 18.82
N TYR A 82 -12.58 -11.63 17.91
CA TYR A 82 -12.92 -10.23 18.19
C TYR A 82 -14.36 -9.84 17.78
N ASP A 83 -15.16 -10.82 17.37
CA ASP A 83 -16.54 -10.61 16.87
C ASP A 83 -16.60 -9.60 15.71
N MET A 84 -15.66 -9.70 14.76
CA MET A 84 -15.47 -8.73 13.68
C MET A 84 -15.84 -9.26 12.29
N LEU A 85 -16.28 -10.51 12.14
CA LEU A 85 -16.59 -11.12 10.84
C LEU A 85 -17.66 -10.35 10.05
N SER A 86 -18.66 -9.80 10.74
CA SER A 86 -19.74 -9.01 10.11
C SER A 86 -19.41 -7.54 9.92
N ASN A 87 -18.22 -7.09 10.37
CA ASN A 87 -17.83 -5.70 10.25
C ASN A 87 -17.51 -5.34 8.79
N LYS A 88 -18.16 -4.29 8.27
CA LYS A 88 -18.01 -3.85 6.86
C LYS A 88 -16.57 -3.57 6.44
N HIS A 89 -15.74 -3.01 7.34
CA HIS A 89 -14.35 -2.69 7.04
C HIS A 89 -13.47 -3.95 7.02
N VAL A 90 -13.76 -4.93 7.90
CA VAL A 90 -13.09 -6.24 7.89
C VAL A 90 -13.43 -7.02 6.62
N ILE A 91 -14.70 -7.00 6.21
CA ILE A 91 -15.14 -7.58 4.94
C ILE A 91 -14.41 -6.92 3.76
N GLY A 92 -14.33 -5.58 3.75
CA GLY A 92 -13.60 -4.83 2.73
C GLY A 92 -12.11 -5.17 2.68
N LEU A 93 -11.44 -5.32 3.83
CA LEU A 93 -10.04 -5.75 3.91
C LEU A 93 -9.84 -7.15 3.30
N TYR A 94 -10.75 -8.07 3.59
CA TYR A 94 -10.71 -9.41 3.04
C TYR A 94 -10.90 -9.43 1.51
N GLN A 95 -11.80 -8.61 1.00
CA GLN A 95 -12.04 -8.49 -0.44
C GLN A 95 -10.83 -7.99 -1.22
N ILE A 96 -10.00 -7.11 -0.62
CA ILE A 96 -8.80 -6.56 -1.25
C ILE A 96 -7.52 -7.35 -0.95
N LYS A 97 -7.59 -8.50 -0.28
CA LYS A 97 -6.42 -9.29 0.14
C LYS A 97 -5.43 -9.58 -0.98
N HIS A 98 -5.90 -9.82 -2.20
CA HIS A 98 -5.06 -10.09 -3.38
C HIS A 98 -4.22 -8.89 -3.85
N PHE A 99 -4.58 -7.68 -3.43
CA PHE A 99 -3.84 -6.45 -3.68
C PHE A 99 -3.00 -6.02 -2.47
N LEU A 100 -3.23 -6.61 -1.29
CA LEU A 100 -2.68 -6.12 -0.03
C LEU A 100 -1.73 -7.11 0.63
N VAL A 101 -2.11 -8.38 0.73
CA VAL A 101 -1.40 -9.36 1.57
C VAL A 101 -0.24 -9.98 0.81
N PRO A 102 1.00 -9.96 1.37
CA PRO A 102 2.20 -10.39 0.68
C PRO A 102 2.14 -11.81 0.10
N CYS A 103 1.48 -12.77 0.76
CA CYS A 103 1.40 -14.14 0.25
C CYS A 103 0.75 -14.21 -1.15
N TYR A 104 -0.21 -13.33 -1.47
CA TYR A 104 -0.82 -13.24 -2.80
C TYR A 104 0.00 -12.45 -3.82
N LEU A 105 1.06 -11.77 -3.37
CA LEU A 105 1.90 -10.89 -4.19
C LEU A 105 3.28 -11.51 -4.50
N ARG A 106 3.60 -12.66 -3.93
CA ARG A 106 4.94 -13.31 -3.97
C ARG A 106 5.50 -13.55 -5.37
N GLY A 107 4.67 -13.86 -6.33
CA GLY A 107 5.10 -14.07 -7.72
C GLY A 107 5.60 -12.81 -8.43
N HIS A 108 5.56 -11.64 -7.76
CA HIS A 108 5.82 -10.34 -8.35
C HIS A 108 6.87 -9.57 -7.54
N PHE A 109 7.77 -8.90 -8.26
CA PHE A 109 8.86 -8.15 -7.65
C PHE A 109 8.44 -6.72 -7.33
N PHE A 110 8.32 -6.39 -6.04
CA PHE A 110 8.01 -5.05 -5.51
C PHE A 110 9.22 -4.37 -4.85
N CYS A 111 10.45 -4.77 -5.17
CA CYS A 111 11.69 -4.22 -4.57
C CYS A 111 11.69 -4.26 -3.01
N GLY A 112 11.02 -5.24 -2.41
CA GLY A 112 10.83 -5.32 -0.95
C GLY A 112 9.96 -4.19 -0.37
N MET A 113 9.26 -3.43 -1.22
CA MET A 113 8.39 -2.35 -0.78
C MET A 113 6.98 -2.87 -0.47
N THR A 114 6.48 -2.48 0.68
CA THR A 114 5.08 -2.68 1.10
C THR A 114 4.36 -1.35 1.31
N THR A 115 5.11 -0.25 1.22
CA THR A 115 4.60 1.12 1.39
C THR A 115 5.16 2.05 0.31
N THR A 116 4.44 3.13 0.04
CA THR A 116 4.86 4.23 -0.84
C THR A 116 5.81 5.22 -0.16
N GLY A 117 6.26 4.93 1.08
CA GLY A 117 7.05 5.85 1.89
C GLY A 117 8.35 6.34 1.24
N ARG A 118 9.01 5.51 0.40
CA ARG A 118 10.18 5.93 -0.37
C ARG A 118 9.82 7.00 -1.40
N SER A 119 8.73 6.79 -2.15
CA SER A 119 8.25 7.77 -3.13
C SER A 119 7.79 9.05 -2.45
N GLU A 120 7.12 8.96 -1.30
CA GLU A 120 6.70 10.11 -0.50
C GLU A 120 7.89 10.88 0.05
N SER A 121 8.94 10.19 0.51
CA SER A 121 10.18 10.82 0.96
C SER A 121 10.88 11.57 -0.17
N ILE A 122 10.96 10.99 -1.38
CA ILE A 122 11.51 11.64 -2.57
C ILE A 122 10.65 12.85 -2.95
N ASN A 123 9.32 12.70 -2.96
CA ASN A 123 8.41 13.81 -3.24
C ASN A 123 8.54 14.93 -2.21
N ALA A 124 8.66 14.62 -0.92
CA ALA A 124 8.89 15.60 0.13
C ALA A 124 10.24 16.30 -0.01
N PHE A 125 11.28 15.55 -0.41
CA PHE A 125 12.60 16.13 -0.71
C PHE A 125 12.51 17.09 -1.90
N VAL A 126 11.92 16.66 -3.03
CA VAL A 126 11.75 17.49 -4.22
C VAL A 126 10.95 18.76 -3.91
N LYS A 127 9.86 18.66 -3.14
CA LYS A 127 9.02 19.81 -2.73
C LYS A 127 9.79 20.90 -1.95
N ARG A 128 10.88 20.56 -1.29
CA ARG A 128 11.73 21.57 -0.60
C ARG A 128 12.45 22.49 -1.57
N PHE A 129 12.69 22.04 -2.80
CA PHE A 129 13.43 22.75 -3.83
C PHE A 129 12.53 23.32 -4.92
N VAL A 130 11.25 22.92 -4.94
CA VAL A 130 10.26 23.31 -5.94
C VAL A 130 9.28 24.30 -5.33
N SER A 131 9.32 25.56 -5.77
CA SER A 131 8.31 26.54 -5.40
C SER A 131 7.12 26.45 -6.35
N SER A 132 5.92 26.86 -5.86
CA SER A 132 4.69 26.90 -6.67
C SER A 132 4.76 27.85 -7.88
N HIS A 133 5.84 28.62 -8.03
CA HIS A 133 6.01 29.65 -9.05
C HIS A 133 7.04 29.28 -10.13
N ILE A 134 7.62 28.08 -10.10
CA ILE A 134 8.56 27.66 -11.13
C ILE A 134 7.82 27.10 -12.34
N ASN A 135 8.31 27.42 -13.53
CA ASN A 135 7.81 26.82 -14.75
C ASN A 135 8.38 25.40 -14.96
N LEU A 136 7.77 24.64 -15.88
CA LEU A 136 8.15 23.25 -16.14
C LEU A 136 9.63 23.08 -16.52
N ILE A 137 10.21 24.03 -17.27
CA ILE A 137 11.62 23.99 -17.69
C ILE A 137 12.55 24.13 -16.45
N GLN A 138 12.22 25.06 -15.56
CA GLN A 138 12.98 25.25 -14.32
C GLN A 138 12.86 24.03 -13.42
N LEU A 139 11.65 23.43 -13.33
CA LEU A 139 11.43 22.19 -12.58
C LEU A 139 12.32 21.05 -13.12
N ILE A 140 12.30 20.83 -14.44
CA ILE A 140 13.11 19.79 -15.07
C ILE A 140 14.61 20.02 -14.80
N LYS A 141 15.11 21.25 -14.93
CA LYS A 141 16.50 21.57 -14.63
C LYS A 141 16.86 21.29 -13.19
N GLN A 142 16.03 21.69 -12.23
CA GLN A 142 16.27 21.44 -10.81
C GLN A 142 16.25 19.95 -10.49
N VAL A 143 15.25 19.21 -10.96
CA VAL A 143 15.16 17.75 -10.75
C VAL A 143 16.37 17.04 -11.37
N SER A 144 16.80 17.45 -12.57
CA SER A 144 17.98 16.86 -13.24
C SER A 144 19.27 17.03 -12.47
N GLN A 145 19.43 18.12 -11.71
CA GLN A 145 20.60 18.34 -10.86
C GLN A 145 20.67 17.36 -9.68
N TYR A 146 19.52 16.87 -9.20
CA TYR A 146 19.44 15.98 -8.06
C TYR A 146 19.27 14.49 -8.42
N LEU A 147 18.95 14.18 -9.69
CA LEU A 147 18.84 12.79 -10.17
C LEU A 147 20.08 11.92 -9.87
N PRO A 148 21.33 12.42 -10.01
CA PRO A 148 22.50 11.64 -9.65
C PRO A 148 22.58 11.28 -8.15
N LEU A 149 21.99 12.11 -7.28
CA LEU A 149 21.93 11.86 -5.83
C LEU A 149 20.83 10.83 -5.48
N ILE A 150 19.78 10.76 -6.28
CA ILE A 150 18.66 9.83 -6.10
C ILE A 150 19.04 8.41 -6.54
N SER A 151 19.91 8.26 -7.54
CA SER A 151 20.37 6.95 -8.03
C SER A 151 21.27 6.19 -7.02
N PHE A 152 21.75 6.84 -5.96
CA PHE A 152 22.47 6.19 -4.86
C PHE A 152 21.56 5.70 -3.71
N VAL A 153 20.25 5.89 -3.79
CA VAL A 153 19.28 5.54 -2.73
C VAL A 153 18.35 4.38 -3.17
N VAL A 154 18.62 3.79 -4.32
CA VAL A 154 17.87 2.64 -4.86
C VAL A 154 18.58 1.33 -4.54
#